data_c2c390bf4f439c19776ea11249979181
#
_entry.id   c2c390bf4f439c19776ea11249979181
#
_cell.length_a   1.000
_cell.length_b   1.000
_cell.length_c   1.000
_cell.angle_alpha   90.00
_cell.angle_beta   90.00
_cell.angle_gamma   90.00
#
_symmetry.space_group_name_H-M   'P 1'
#
loop_
_entity.id
_entity.type
_entity.pdbx_description
1 polymer ?
#
loop_
_entity_poly.entity_id
_entity_poly.type
_entity_poly.pdbx_seq_one_letter_code
_entity_poly.pdbx_strand_id
1 'polypeptide(L)'
;MAEVIDFADGGFRFIKGVLPYSGGVAAQPGFAIERARFNRVLPLAEGYAAIAAHLKSLNRPLTSLCAAELRSPAPFTDEGFGEFNREYIKTLTEWRLYRDNLNPVARSNLAPALNPPKVPGFYAFSYTVPALDSRKTFVIAGSGEAPEGKSNYRDHIVRKGDVSPEGLREKARWVLGEQERRLAALGFAWQDVTATQVYTVHDVHPLIASEFCARGADAGGLTLHHVRPPIVDIDYEMDCRGVYRELVL
;
A
#
# COMPACT_ATOMS: atom_id res chain seq x y z
N MET A 1 18.38 8.78 -4.83
CA MET A 1 17.88 7.47 -4.35
C MET A 1 16.86 7.73 -3.25
N ALA A 2 15.84 6.90 -3.09
CA ALA A 2 14.90 7.02 -1.97
C ALA A 2 15.64 6.73 -0.66
N GLU A 3 15.34 7.50 0.40
CA GLU A 3 15.91 7.29 1.73
C GLU A 3 15.22 6.10 2.39
N VAL A 4 16.00 5.10 2.83
CA VAL A 4 15.53 3.92 3.57
C VAL A 4 15.98 4.04 5.01
N ILE A 5 15.04 3.88 5.95
CA ILE A 5 15.24 4.09 7.38
C ILE A 5 14.93 2.78 8.12
N ASP A 6 15.79 2.39 9.05
CA ASP A 6 15.57 1.26 9.93
C ASP A 6 14.57 1.59 11.04
N PHE A 7 13.63 0.68 11.29
CA PHE A 7 12.65 0.75 12.36
C PHE A 7 12.74 -0.51 13.23
N ALA A 8 13.76 -0.53 14.07
CA ALA A 8 14.12 -1.69 14.89
C ALA A 8 12.99 -2.12 15.85
N ASP A 9 12.24 -1.16 16.42
CA ASP A 9 11.10 -1.44 17.31
C ASP A 9 10.02 -2.29 16.64
N GLY A 10 9.91 -2.22 15.31
CA GLY A 10 8.97 -3.00 14.51
C GLY A 10 9.59 -4.22 13.85
N GLY A 11 10.92 -4.33 13.78
CA GLY A 11 11.62 -5.39 13.07
C GLY A 11 11.57 -5.25 11.54
N PHE A 12 11.50 -4.01 11.02
CA PHE A 12 11.50 -3.72 9.59
C PHE A 12 12.23 -2.43 9.27
N ARG A 13 12.46 -2.17 8.00
CA ARG A 13 12.94 -0.90 7.44
C ARG A 13 11.92 -0.37 6.45
N PHE A 14 11.92 0.92 6.20
CA PHE A 14 10.93 1.56 5.34
C PHE A 14 11.50 2.63 4.43
N ILE A 15 10.86 2.85 3.30
CA ILE A 15 11.15 3.98 2.41
C ILE A 15 10.47 5.22 2.98
N LYS A 16 11.25 6.26 3.31
CA LYS A 16 10.71 7.53 3.73
C LYS A 16 9.73 8.08 2.68
N GLY A 17 8.51 8.28 3.10
CA GLY A 17 7.42 8.79 2.26
C GLY A 17 6.90 10.13 2.75
N VAL A 18 5.65 10.39 2.44
CA VAL A 18 4.90 11.58 2.90
C VAL A 18 4.26 11.32 4.27
N LEU A 19 3.70 12.35 4.90
CA LEU A 19 3.12 12.30 6.25
C LEU A 19 2.23 11.06 6.53
N PRO A 20 1.29 10.64 5.65
CA PRO A 20 0.35 9.60 6.02
C PRO A 20 0.86 8.16 5.86
N TYR A 21 2.01 7.91 5.19
CA TYR A 21 2.53 6.56 4.94
C TYR A 21 3.96 6.57 4.42
N SER A 22 4.62 5.41 4.49
CA SER A 22 5.91 5.16 3.83
C SER A 22 5.71 4.64 2.40
N GLY A 23 6.74 4.74 1.56
CA GLY A 23 6.71 4.22 0.19
C GLY A 23 6.75 2.70 0.10
N GLY A 24 7.07 2.01 1.18
CA GLY A 24 7.16 0.56 1.27
C GLY A 24 8.01 0.13 2.47
N VAL A 25 7.91 -1.14 2.82
CA VAL A 25 8.57 -1.74 3.98
C VAL A 25 9.21 -3.08 3.63
N ALA A 26 10.30 -3.43 4.30
CA ALA A 26 10.93 -4.75 4.21
C ALA A 26 11.32 -5.24 5.60
N ALA A 27 11.12 -6.54 5.86
CA ALA A 27 11.55 -7.14 7.12
C ALA A 27 13.06 -7.03 7.32
N GLN A 28 13.49 -6.79 8.56
CA GLN A 28 14.88 -6.88 8.96
C GLN A 28 15.29 -8.35 9.18
N PRO A 29 16.60 -8.67 9.19
CA PRO A 29 17.07 -10.00 9.53
C PRO A 29 16.47 -10.53 10.85
N GLY A 30 16.04 -11.78 10.87
CA GLY A 30 15.34 -12.38 12.01
C GLY A 30 13.83 -12.13 12.06
N PHE A 31 13.29 -11.41 11.08
CA PHE A 31 11.86 -11.16 10.94
C PHE A 31 11.34 -11.52 9.54
N ALA A 32 10.04 -11.80 9.47
CA ALA A 32 9.27 -11.88 8.23
C ALA A 32 8.00 -11.02 8.36
N ILE A 33 7.49 -10.55 7.24
CA ILE A 33 6.19 -9.88 7.16
C ILE A 33 5.14 -10.93 6.82
N GLU A 34 4.06 -10.96 7.60
CA GLU A 34 2.82 -11.67 7.31
C GLU A 34 1.70 -10.66 7.01
N ARG A 35 0.70 -11.10 6.25
CA ARG A 35 -0.48 -10.31 5.91
C ARG A 35 -1.73 -10.96 6.48
N ALA A 36 -2.61 -10.15 7.07
CA ALA A 36 -3.94 -10.58 7.51
C ALA A 36 -5.01 -9.71 6.85
N ARG A 37 -6.03 -10.35 6.28
CA ARG A 37 -7.19 -9.70 5.67
C ARG A 37 -8.42 -9.98 6.52
N PHE A 38 -9.20 -8.94 6.81
CA PHE A 38 -10.50 -9.11 7.44
C PHE A 38 -11.54 -9.67 6.46
N ASN A 39 -12.48 -10.44 6.94
CA ASN A 39 -13.60 -10.95 6.14
C ASN A 39 -14.57 -9.85 5.68
N ARG A 40 -14.54 -8.69 6.33
CA ARG A 40 -15.25 -7.45 5.96
C ARG A 40 -14.40 -6.24 6.27
N VAL A 41 -14.70 -5.11 5.66
CA VAL A 41 -14.05 -3.84 6.02
C VAL A 41 -14.49 -3.43 7.43
N LEU A 42 -13.52 -3.19 8.32
CA LEU A 42 -13.75 -2.73 9.68
C LEU A 42 -13.53 -1.21 9.76
N PRO A 43 -14.46 -0.42 10.32
CA PRO A 43 -14.21 0.99 10.60
C PRO A 43 -12.88 1.21 11.34
N LEU A 44 -12.23 2.38 11.18
CA LEU A 44 -10.86 2.59 11.68
C LEU A 44 -10.68 2.15 13.14
N ALA A 45 -11.57 2.57 14.05
CA ALA A 45 -11.44 2.23 15.47
C ALA A 45 -11.56 0.71 15.72
N GLU A 46 -12.54 0.04 15.08
CA GLU A 46 -12.70 -1.41 15.18
C GLU A 46 -11.49 -2.14 14.57
N GLY A 47 -11.00 -1.66 13.42
CA GLY A 47 -9.83 -2.21 12.75
C GLY A 47 -8.57 -2.13 13.60
N TYR A 48 -8.28 -0.96 14.19
CA TYR A 48 -7.16 -0.80 15.11
C TYR A 48 -7.28 -1.72 16.34
N ALA A 49 -8.48 -1.83 16.93
CA ALA A 49 -8.71 -2.75 18.07
C ALA A 49 -8.46 -4.21 17.67
N ALA A 50 -8.94 -4.63 16.50
CA ALA A 50 -8.73 -5.97 15.98
C ALA A 50 -7.25 -6.27 15.68
N ILE A 51 -6.52 -5.30 15.07
CA ILE A 51 -5.08 -5.39 14.84
C ILE A 51 -4.33 -5.53 16.18
N ALA A 52 -4.66 -4.69 17.18
CA ALA A 52 -4.03 -4.76 18.50
C ALA A 52 -4.26 -6.13 19.18
N ALA A 53 -5.48 -6.66 19.10
CA ALA A 53 -5.82 -7.98 19.63
C ALA A 53 -5.04 -9.10 18.92
N HIS A 54 -4.94 -9.02 17.59
CA HIS A 54 -4.18 -9.98 16.79
C HIS A 54 -2.69 -9.96 17.14
N LEU A 55 -2.06 -8.78 17.17
CA LEU A 55 -0.64 -8.63 17.53
C LEU A 55 -0.38 -9.14 18.95
N LYS A 56 -1.28 -8.83 19.89
CA LYS A 56 -1.19 -9.34 21.27
C LYS A 56 -1.24 -10.88 21.33
N SER A 57 -2.10 -11.52 20.54
CA SER A 57 -2.21 -12.98 20.48
C SER A 57 -0.93 -13.66 19.98
N LEU A 58 -0.13 -12.93 19.20
CA LEU A 58 1.17 -13.36 18.67
C LEU A 58 2.35 -12.92 19.55
N ASN A 59 2.11 -12.31 20.73
CA ASN A 59 3.12 -11.69 21.57
C ASN A 59 3.97 -10.65 20.80
N ARG A 60 3.35 -9.92 19.86
CA ARG A 60 4.01 -8.86 19.09
C ARG A 60 3.65 -7.47 19.63
N PRO A 61 4.61 -6.53 19.66
CA PRO A 61 4.31 -5.14 20.02
C PRO A 61 3.47 -4.48 18.92
N LEU A 62 2.74 -3.41 19.27
CA LEU A 62 1.95 -2.61 18.31
C LEU A 62 2.83 -2.01 17.19
N THR A 63 4.09 -1.75 17.47
CA THR A 63 5.09 -1.29 16.50
C THR A 63 5.41 -2.31 15.41
N SER A 64 4.95 -3.57 15.53
CA SER A 64 5.08 -4.57 14.47
C SER A 64 4.16 -4.34 13.28
N LEU A 65 3.11 -3.50 13.39
CA LEU A 65 2.28 -3.10 12.26
C LEU A 65 3.15 -2.35 11.24
N CYS A 66 3.27 -2.90 10.02
CA CYS A 66 4.15 -2.33 9.00
C CYS A 66 3.42 -1.92 7.71
N ALA A 67 2.20 -2.43 7.45
CA ALA A 67 1.40 -1.97 6.32
C ALA A 67 -0.10 -2.00 6.64
N ALA A 68 -0.86 -1.12 5.99
CA ALA A 68 -2.31 -0.99 6.09
C ALA A 68 -2.94 -0.93 4.70
N GLU A 69 -3.98 -1.72 4.47
CA GLU A 69 -4.81 -1.64 3.28
C GLU A 69 -6.20 -1.16 3.70
N LEU A 70 -6.56 0.03 3.25
CA LEU A 70 -7.80 0.68 3.62
C LEU A 70 -8.81 0.66 2.47
N ARG A 71 -10.07 0.80 2.82
CA ARG A 71 -11.18 1.04 1.89
C ARG A 71 -11.97 2.24 2.37
N SER A 72 -12.34 3.12 1.44
CA SER A 72 -13.08 4.36 1.67
C SER A 72 -14.41 4.36 0.91
N PRO A 73 -15.40 5.15 1.35
CA PRO A 73 -16.70 5.24 0.68
C PRO A 73 -16.62 5.76 -0.76
N ALA A 74 -15.72 6.72 -0.99
CA ALA A 74 -15.48 7.36 -2.28
C ALA A 74 -14.05 7.92 -2.32
N PRO A 75 -13.53 8.32 -3.50
CA PRO A 75 -12.31 9.12 -3.60
C PRO A 75 -12.46 10.45 -2.84
N PHE A 76 -11.39 10.90 -2.25
CA PHE A 76 -11.30 12.17 -1.51
C PHE A 76 -10.89 13.32 -2.44
N THR A 77 -11.30 14.53 -2.10
CA THR A 77 -10.60 15.74 -2.53
C THR A 77 -9.23 15.83 -1.83
N ASP A 78 -8.32 16.67 -2.32
CA ASP A 78 -7.01 16.88 -1.65
C ASP A 78 -7.19 17.30 -0.18
N GLU A 79 -8.15 18.19 0.13
CA GLU A 79 -8.46 18.63 1.48
C GLU A 79 -9.00 17.48 2.34
N GLY A 80 -10.02 16.77 1.86
CA GLY A 80 -10.64 15.62 2.55
C GLY A 80 -9.64 14.49 2.81
N PHE A 81 -8.70 14.28 1.87
CA PHE A 81 -7.61 13.32 2.08
C PHE A 81 -6.67 13.77 3.20
N GLY A 82 -6.37 15.06 3.28
CA GLY A 82 -5.59 15.64 4.37
C GLY A 82 -6.28 15.46 5.74
N GLU A 83 -7.59 15.69 5.82
CA GLU A 83 -8.38 15.50 7.04
C GLU A 83 -8.41 14.03 7.47
N PHE A 84 -8.70 13.13 6.55
CA PHE A 84 -8.67 11.69 6.78
C PHE A 84 -7.29 11.25 7.30
N ASN A 85 -6.22 11.72 6.70
CA ASN A 85 -4.86 11.37 7.07
C ASN A 85 -4.52 11.82 8.49
N ARG A 86 -4.95 13.01 8.91
CA ARG A 86 -4.75 13.49 10.29
C ARG A 86 -5.46 12.58 11.30
N GLU A 87 -6.66 12.11 10.98
CA GLU A 87 -7.37 11.15 11.84
C GLU A 87 -6.66 9.79 11.89
N TYR A 88 -6.27 9.26 10.73
CA TYR A 88 -5.58 7.98 10.61
C TYR A 88 -4.28 7.93 11.42
N ILE A 89 -3.47 8.98 11.42
CA ILE A 89 -2.18 8.96 12.12
C ILE A 89 -2.28 9.12 13.64
N LYS A 90 -3.43 9.50 14.22
CA LYS A 90 -3.58 9.65 15.68
C LYS A 90 -3.23 8.36 16.42
N THR A 91 -3.86 7.25 16.04
CA THR A 91 -3.59 5.94 16.64
C THR A 91 -2.16 5.46 16.35
N LEU A 92 -1.61 5.75 15.17
CA LEU A 92 -0.20 5.42 14.88
C LEU A 92 0.76 6.20 15.79
N THR A 93 0.41 7.42 16.15
CA THR A 93 1.17 8.22 17.13
C THR A 93 1.09 7.61 18.53
N GLU A 94 -0.11 7.24 19.00
CA GLU A 94 -0.32 6.55 20.28
C GLU A 94 0.45 5.22 20.34
N TRP A 95 0.54 4.51 19.23
CA TRP A 95 1.29 3.25 19.11
C TRP A 95 2.79 3.45 18.91
N ARG A 96 3.29 4.70 18.89
CA ARG A 96 4.69 5.07 18.66
C ARG A 96 5.23 4.63 17.29
N LEU A 97 4.34 4.43 16.34
CA LEU A 97 4.68 4.21 14.93
C LEU A 97 5.02 5.56 14.27
N TYR A 98 4.08 6.51 14.30
CA TYR A 98 4.34 7.86 13.79
C TYR A 98 5.08 8.68 14.85
N ARG A 99 6.32 9.06 14.55
CA ARG A 99 7.18 9.89 15.41
C ARG A 99 8.17 10.70 14.56
N ASP A 100 8.60 11.84 15.05
CA ASP A 100 9.60 12.71 14.39
C ASP A 100 9.24 13.07 12.94
N ASN A 101 7.94 13.25 12.66
CA ASN A 101 7.38 13.45 11.31
C ASN A 101 7.67 12.31 10.32
N LEU A 102 7.95 11.11 10.82
CA LEU A 102 8.14 9.91 10.02
C LEU A 102 7.02 8.91 10.28
N ASN A 103 6.45 8.39 9.21
CA ASN A 103 5.49 7.29 9.26
C ASN A 103 6.11 6.06 8.61
N PRO A 104 6.40 4.99 9.38
CA PRO A 104 7.02 3.78 8.84
C PRO A 104 6.01 2.85 8.16
N VAL A 105 4.70 3.05 8.33
CA VAL A 105 3.66 2.13 7.85
C VAL A 105 3.38 2.38 6.37
N ALA A 106 3.57 1.37 5.52
CA ALA A 106 3.13 1.41 4.12
C ALA A 106 1.60 1.41 4.04
N ARG A 107 1.02 2.01 3.00
CA ARG A 107 -0.44 2.06 2.89
C ARG A 107 -0.91 2.05 1.45
N SER A 108 -2.03 1.35 1.19
CA SER A 108 -2.95 1.61 0.09
C SER A 108 -4.33 1.96 0.65
N ASN A 109 -5.06 2.87 -0.02
CA ASN A 109 -6.42 3.24 0.35
C ASN A 109 -7.25 3.37 -0.92
N LEU A 110 -8.38 2.70 -1.01
CA LEU A 110 -9.11 2.53 -2.26
C LEU A 110 -10.62 2.69 -2.03
N ALA A 111 -11.34 3.16 -3.04
CA ALA A 111 -12.78 3.28 -3.01
C ALA A 111 -13.43 2.22 -3.92
N PRO A 112 -14.02 1.14 -3.35
CA PRO A 112 -14.74 0.15 -4.14
C PRO A 112 -15.84 0.79 -5.00
N ALA A 113 -15.86 0.44 -6.30
CA ALA A 113 -16.85 0.98 -7.23
C ALA A 113 -18.25 0.42 -6.97
N LEU A 114 -18.30 -0.79 -6.41
CA LEU A 114 -19.54 -1.48 -6.03
C LEU A 114 -19.49 -1.79 -4.53
N ASN A 115 -20.60 -1.57 -3.84
CA ASN A 115 -20.77 -1.83 -2.41
C ASN A 115 -19.64 -1.23 -1.55
N PRO A 116 -19.33 0.07 -1.66
CA PRO A 116 -18.32 0.70 -0.83
C PRO A 116 -18.70 0.65 0.65
N PRO A 117 -17.74 0.69 1.58
CA PRO A 117 -18.03 0.79 3.00
C PRO A 117 -18.70 2.13 3.31
N LYS A 118 -19.47 2.19 4.40
CA LYS A 118 -20.15 3.45 4.82
C LYS A 118 -19.19 4.50 5.36
N VAL A 119 -18.05 4.06 5.91
CA VAL A 119 -16.98 4.89 6.47
C VAL A 119 -15.63 4.28 6.11
N PRO A 120 -14.54 5.06 6.09
CA PRO A 120 -13.20 4.50 5.87
C PRO A 120 -12.84 3.45 6.91
N GLY A 121 -12.16 2.38 6.48
CA GLY A 121 -11.80 1.30 7.38
C GLY A 121 -10.73 0.36 6.82
N PHE A 122 -10.29 -0.55 7.66
CA PHE A 122 -9.29 -1.57 7.33
C PHE A 122 -9.90 -2.72 6.53
N TYR A 123 -9.27 -3.04 5.41
CA TYR A 123 -9.49 -4.24 4.63
C TYR A 123 -8.48 -5.33 4.99
N ALA A 124 -7.19 -4.94 5.11
CA ALA A 124 -6.11 -5.82 5.48
C ALA A 124 -4.99 -5.02 6.17
N PHE A 125 -4.06 -5.72 6.78
CA PHE A 125 -2.85 -5.18 7.37
C PHE A 125 -1.71 -6.17 7.27
N SER A 126 -0.46 -5.67 7.36
CA SER A 126 0.72 -6.51 7.44
C SER A 126 1.53 -6.17 8.69
N TYR A 127 2.19 -7.16 9.23
CA TYR A 127 2.94 -7.07 10.48
C TYR A 127 4.15 -7.99 10.46
N THR A 128 5.15 -7.66 11.27
CA THR A 128 6.34 -8.49 11.39
C THR A 128 6.17 -9.58 12.45
N VAL A 129 6.72 -10.76 12.17
CA VAL A 129 6.87 -11.89 13.12
C VAL A 129 8.34 -12.32 13.15
N PRO A 130 8.83 -12.91 14.26
CA PRO A 130 10.12 -13.57 14.25
C PRO A 130 10.16 -14.68 13.21
N ALA A 131 11.23 -14.76 12.45
CA ALA A 131 11.43 -15.78 11.42
C ALA A 131 12.82 -16.39 11.53
N LEU A 132 12.90 -17.70 11.38
CA LEU A 132 14.15 -18.45 11.42
C LEU A 132 14.72 -18.68 10.02
N ASP A 133 13.88 -18.51 8.98
CA ASP A 133 14.30 -18.68 7.60
C ASP A 133 14.86 -17.34 7.03
N SER A 134 15.62 -17.45 5.95
CA SER A 134 16.27 -16.32 5.29
C SER A 134 15.41 -15.66 4.22
N ARG A 135 14.14 -16.04 4.08
CA ARG A 135 13.25 -15.45 3.06
C ARG A 135 12.99 -13.99 3.36
N LYS A 136 13.30 -13.16 2.39
CA LYS A 136 13.06 -11.73 2.50
C LYS A 136 11.60 -11.42 2.16
N THR A 137 10.96 -10.61 2.97
CA THR A 137 9.56 -10.21 2.80
C THR A 137 9.42 -8.69 2.80
N PHE A 138 8.47 -8.20 2.01
CA PHE A 138 8.25 -6.77 1.83
C PHE A 138 6.81 -6.47 1.42
N VAL A 139 6.42 -5.19 1.57
CA VAL A 139 5.20 -4.62 1.03
C VAL A 139 5.55 -3.26 0.42
N ILE A 140 5.18 -3.04 -0.84
CA ILE A 140 5.27 -1.73 -1.48
C ILE A 140 3.92 -1.04 -1.35
N ALA A 141 3.92 0.20 -0.92
CA ALA A 141 2.71 1.00 -0.76
C ALA A 141 2.01 1.26 -2.11
N GLY A 142 0.71 1.54 -2.05
CA GLY A 142 -0.03 2.02 -3.20
C GLY A 142 0.60 3.26 -3.82
N SER A 143 0.62 3.31 -5.13
CA SER A 143 0.95 4.51 -5.89
C SER A 143 -0.03 4.70 -7.04
N GLY A 144 -0.67 5.87 -7.08
CA GLY A 144 -1.45 6.32 -8.22
C GLY A 144 -0.58 7.00 -9.26
N GLU A 145 -1.16 7.39 -10.39
CA GLU A 145 -0.44 8.04 -11.50
C GLU A 145 -0.16 9.53 -11.26
N ALA A 146 0.27 9.86 -10.03
CA ALA A 146 0.68 11.21 -9.66
C ALA A 146 1.84 11.18 -8.65
N PRO A 147 2.85 12.07 -8.76
CA PRO A 147 3.98 12.11 -7.85
C PRO A 147 3.53 12.58 -6.46
N GLU A 148 4.06 11.92 -5.42
CA GLU A 148 3.86 12.32 -4.03
C GLU A 148 4.68 13.56 -3.64
N GLY A 149 4.27 14.25 -2.57
CA GLY A 149 5.02 15.38 -2.00
C GLY A 149 4.95 16.67 -2.80
N LYS A 150 4.03 16.78 -3.75
CA LYS A 150 3.70 18.03 -4.46
C LYS A 150 2.64 18.83 -3.69
N SER A 151 2.44 20.09 -4.09
CA SER A 151 1.45 20.98 -3.46
C SER A 151 0.01 20.46 -3.54
N ASN A 152 -0.31 19.74 -4.63
CA ASN A 152 -1.58 19.04 -4.84
C ASN A 152 -1.34 17.88 -5.81
N TYR A 153 -2.29 16.94 -5.88
CA TYR A 153 -2.23 15.83 -6.85
C TYR A 153 -2.73 16.26 -8.22
N ARG A 154 -3.79 17.06 -8.25
CA ARG A 154 -4.57 17.39 -9.44
C ARG A 154 -3.74 17.91 -10.62
N ASP A 155 -2.77 18.79 -10.35
CA ASP A 155 -1.96 19.43 -11.37
C ASP A 155 -0.82 18.53 -11.90
N HIS A 156 -0.63 17.39 -11.26
CA HIS A 156 0.48 16.47 -11.54
C HIS A 156 0.03 15.07 -11.98
N ILE A 157 -1.29 14.83 -12.14
CA ILE A 157 -1.81 13.55 -12.62
C ILE A 157 -1.37 13.32 -14.06
N VAL A 158 -0.73 12.17 -14.30
CA VAL A 158 -0.31 11.76 -15.65
C VAL A 158 -1.54 11.58 -16.53
N ARG A 159 -1.57 12.25 -17.72
CA ARG A 159 -2.68 12.15 -18.67
C ARG A 159 -4.05 12.35 -18.02
N LYS A 160 -4.16 13.35 -17.15
CA LYS A 160 -5.40 13.65 -16.41
C LYS A 160 -6.62 13.67 -17.31
N GLY A 161 -7.67 12.90 -16.93
CA GLY A 161 -8.93 12.77 -17.67
C GLY A 161 -8.86 11.96 -18.96
N ASP A 162 -7.67 11.48 -19.36
CA ASP A 162 -7.52 10.61 -20.53
C ASP A 162 -7.58 9.14 -20.08
N VAL A 163 -8.72 8.50 -20.31
CA VAL A 163 -8.96 7.09 -20.06
C VAL A 163 -9.01 6.24 -21.34
N SER A 164 -8.50 6.81 -22.46
CA SER A 164 -8.25 6.05 -23.68
C SER A 164 -7.23 4.91 -23.42
N PRO A 165 -7.18 3.89 -24.29
CA PRO A 165 -6.18 2.81 -24.15
C PRO A 165 -4.73 3.35 -24.07
N GLU A 166 -4.40 4.42 -24.78
CA GLU A 166 -3.07 5.04 -24.72
C GLU A 166 -2.87 5.84 -23.43
N GLY A 167 -3.89 6.60 -23.00
CA GLY A 167 -3.86 7.31 -21.72
C GLY A 167 -3.66 6.37 -20.55
N LEU A 168 -4.41 5.26 -20.50
CA LEU A 168 -4.27 4.22 -19.48
C LEU A 168 -2.90 3.53 -19.52
N ARG A 169 -2.33 3.34 -20.72
CA ARG A 169 -0.98 2.78 -20.87
C ARG A 169 0.08 3.69 -20.27
N GLU A 170 0.02 5.01 -20.52
CA GLU A 170 0.96 5.95 -19.93
C GLU A 170 0.83 6.02 -18.40
N LYS A 171 -0.40 6.02 -17.87
CA LYS A 171 -0.67 5.95 -16.42
C LYS A 171 -0.07 4.68 -15.82
N ALA A 172 -0.34 3.53 -16.41
CA ALA A 172 0.19 2.24 -15.94
C ALA A 172 1.73 2.20 -15.99
N ARG A 173 2.35 2.71 -17.06
CA ARG A 173 3.83 2.80 -17.18
C ARG A 173 4.44 3.66 -16.09
N TRP A 174 3.82 4.79 -15.79
CA TRP A 174 4.29 5.68 -14.73
C TRP A 174 4.25 4.97 -13.37
N VAL A 175 3.12 4.33 -13.05
CA VAL A 175 2.93 3.61 -11.78
C VAL A 175 3.85 2.39 -11.68
N LEU A 176 4.00 1.60 -12.74
CA LEU A 176 4.94 0.48 -12.78
C LEU A 176 6.38 0.94 -12.53
N GLY A 177 6.79 2.06 -13.13
CA GLY A 177 8.10 2.65 -12.89
C GLY A 177 8.28 3.10 -11.43
N GLU A 178 7.23 3.61 -10.78
CA GLU A 178 7.26 3.98 -9.37
C GLU A 178 7.37 2.73 -8.46
N GLN A 179 6.63 1.67 -8.77
CA GLN A 179 6.75 0.40 -8.06
C GLN A 179 8.16 -0.20 -8.20
N GLU A 180 8.73 -0.19 -9.41
CA GLU A 180 10.11 -0.62 -9.67
C GLU A 180 11.14 0.19 -8.89
N ARG A 181 10.97 1.51 -8.83
CA ARG A 181 11.83 2.40 -8.05
C ARG A 181 11.80 2.07 -6.57
N ARG A 182 10.62 1.77 -6.01
CA ARG A 182 10.43 1.40 -4.60
C ARG A 182 10.97 0.01 -4.31
N LEU A 183 10.72 -0.98 -5.18
CA LEU A 183 11.31 -2.32 -5.09
C LEU A 183 12.83 -2.24 -5.05
N ALA A 184 13.44 -1.53 -5.99
CA ALA A 184 14.89 -1.37 -6.07
C ALA A 184 15.47 -0.67 -4.82
N ALA A 185 14.78 0.32 -4.26
CA ALA A 185 15.21 1.00 -3.03
C ALA A 185 15.28 0.05 -1.83
N LEU A 186 14.42 -0.96 -1.76
CA LEU A 186 14.44 -2.00 -0.73
C LEU A 186 15.29 -3.23 -1.11
N GLY A 187 15.92 -3.22 -2.31
CA GLY A 187 16.76 -4.32 -2.79
C GLY A 187 15.99 -5.51 -3.34
N PHE A 188 14.82 -5.25 -3.95
CA PHE A 188 13.94 -6.25 -4.58
C PHE A 188 13.68 -5.91 -6.06
N ALA A 189 13.12 -6.87 -6.77
CA ALA A 189 12.66 -6.77 -8.16
C ALA A 189 11.37 -7.59 -8.33
N TRP A 190 10.76 -7.53 -9.52
CA TRP A 190 9.52 -8.27 -9.82
C TRP A 190 9.61 -9.78 -9.53
N GLN A 191 10.77 -10.38 -9.70
CA GLN A 191 11.00 -11.81 -9.40
C GLN A 191 10.82 -12.17 -7.92
N ASP A 192 10.86 -11.20 -7.01
CA ASP A 192 10.67 -11.38 -5.56
C ASP A 192 9.21 -11.17 -5.14
N VAL A 193 8.36 -10.71 -6.08
CA VAL A 193 6.95 -10.40 -5.81
C VAL A 193 6.11 -11.66 -5.79
N THR A 194 5.28 -11.82 -4.77
CA THR A 194 4.31 -12.93 -4.63
C THR A 194 2.89 -12.53 -4.99
N ALA A 195 2.60 -11.23 -5.07
CA ALA A 195 1.30 -10.72 -5.51
C ALA A 195 1.43 -9.28 -6.03
N THR A 196 0.87 -9.03 -7.22
CA THR A 196 0.71 -7.71 -7.82
C THR A 196 -0.75 -7.35 -7.86
N GLN A 197 -1.13 -6.15 -7.39
CA GLN A 197 -2.50 -5.69 -7.36
C GLN A 197 -2.68 -4.40 -8.16
N VAL A 198 -3.67 -4.39 -9.02
CA VAL A 198 -4.06 -3.25 -9.85
C VAL A 198 -5.45 -2.77 -9.46
N TYR A 199 -5.60 -1.49 -9.33
CA TYR A 199 -6.74 -0.79 -8.81
C TYR A 199 -7.24 0.22 -9.83
N THR A 200 -8.33 -0.12 -10.52
CA THR A 200 -8.96 0.76 -11.52
C THR A 200 -10.38 0.29 -11.82
N VAL A 201 -11.19 1.17 -12.37
CA VAL A 201 -12.51 0.84 -12.93
C VAL A 201 -12.48 0.72 -14.46
N HIS A 202 -11.32 0.98 -15.06
CA HIS A 202 -11.13 0.98 -16.51
C HIS A 202 -10.59 -0.37 -17.00
N ASP A 203 -10.76 -0.67 -18.28
CA ASP A 203 -10.23 -1.87 -18.90
C ASP A 203 -8.72 -1.77 -19.15
N VAL A 204 -7.95 -2.55 -18.41
CA VAL A 204 -6.49 -2.65 -18.52
C VAL A 204 -6.02 -3.99 -19.09
N HIS A 205 -6.93 -4.88 -19.50
CA HIS A 205 -6.57 -6.17 -20.09
C HIS A 205 -5.67 -6.03 -21.32
N PRO A 206 -5.86 -5.04 -22.22
CA PRO A 206 -4.97 -4.83 -23.36
C PRO A 206 -3.52 -4.48 -22.98
N LEU A 207 -3.27 -4.09 -21.72
CA LEU A 207 -1.95 -3.69 -21.22
C LEU A 207 -1.17 -4.85 -20.60
N ILE A 208 -1.83 -5.97 -20.28
CA ILE A 208 -1.23 -7.04 -19.49
C ILE A 208 0.03 -7.58 -20.16
N ALA A 209 -0.04 -7.97 -21.41
CA ALA A 209 1.11 -8.56 -22.11
C ALA A 209 2.27 -7.56 -22.27
N SER A 210 1.98 -6.32 -22.69
CA SER A 210 3.01 -5.34 -23.04
C SER A 210 3.62 -4.61 -21.85
N GLU A 211 2.86 -4.42 -20.76
CA GLU A 211 3.34 -3.63 -19.63
C GLU A 211 3.66 -4.50 -18.40
N PHE A 212 2.87 -5.55 -18.12
CA PHE A 212 3.09 -6.39 -16.93
C PHE A 212 3.98 -7.60 -17.25
N CYS A 213 3.58 -8.45 -18.22
CA CYS A 213 4.34 -9.65 -18.54
C CYS A 213 5.74 -9.32 -19.09
N ALA A 214 5.86 -8.29 -19.91
CA ALA A 214 7.15 -7.84 -20.44
C ALA A 214 8.15 -7.40 -19.35
N ARG A 215 7.67 -7.04 -18.15
CA ARG A 215 8.48 -6.66 -16.98
C ARG A 215 8.62 -7.80 -15.97
N GLY A 216 7.84 -8.87 -16.10
CA GLY A 216 7.72 -9.94 -15.11
C GLY A 216 6.86 -9.56 -13.89
N ALA A 217 6.06 -8.51 -13.99
CA ALA A 217 5.21 -8.00 -12.90
C ALA A 217 3.99 -8.89 -12.62
N ASP A 218 3.73 -9.88 -13.45
CA ASP A 218 2.65 -10.87 -13.35
C ASP A 218 3.10 -12.20 -12.77
N ALA A 219 4.41 -12.43 -12.61
CA ALA A 219 4.96 -13.74 -12.24
C ALA A 219 4.46 -14.28 -10.88
N GLY A 220 4.21 -13.39 -9.91
CA GLY A 220 3.64 -13.72 -8.60
C GLY A 220 2.11 -13.76 -8.57
N GLY A 221 1.45 -13.57 -9.71
CA GLY A 221 0.00 -13.42 -9.86
C GLY A 221 -0.42 -11.95 -9.92
N LEU A 222 -1.37 -11.66 -10.83
CA LEU A 222 -1.95 -10.34 -11.06
C LEU A 222 -3.43 -10.34 -10.65
N THR A 223 -3.79 -9.47 -9.71
CA THR A 223 -5.17 -9.28 -9.27
C THR A 223 -5.68 -7.92 -9.70
N LEU A 224 -6.75 -7.89 -10.47
CA LEU A 224 -7.46 -6.66 -10.85
C LEU A 224 -8.62 -6.42 -9.89
N HIS A 225 -8.63 -5.26 -9.25
CA HIS A 225 -9.71 -4.83 -8.37
C HIS A 225 -10.52 -3.73 -9.04
N HIS A 226 -11.84 -3.90 -9.13
CA HIS A 226 -12.74 -2.88 -9.66
C HIS A 226 -13.04 -1.83 -8.59
N VAL A 227 -12.07 -0.97 -8.38
CA VAL A 227 -12.08 0.09 -7.36
C VAL A 227 -11.48 1.38 -7.94
N ARG A 228 -11.73 2.51 -7.32
CA ARG A 228 -11.07 3.77 -7.64
C ARG A 228 -9.93 4.03 -6.67
N PRO A 229 -8.83 4.64 -7.15
CA PRO A 229 -7.82 5.24 -6.28
C PRO A 229 -8.41 6.22 -5.26
N PRO A 230 -7.66 6.58 -4.19
CA PRO A 230 -8.23 7.32 -3.07
C PRO A 230 -8.47 8.80 -3.35
N ILE A 231 -7.94 9.34 -4.44
CA ILE A 231 -8.01 10.77 -4.77
C ILE A 231 -8.81 10.96 -6.06
N VAL A 232 -9.67 11.98 -6.05
CA VAL A 232 -10.47 12.36 -7.23
C VAL A 232 -9.56 12.63 -8.44
N ASP A 233 -9.99 12.22 -9.61
CA ASP A 233 -9.29 12.34 -10.90
C ASP A 233 -8.07 11.40 -11.09
N ILE A 234 -7.67 10.63 -10.09
CA ILE A 234 -6.72 9.51 -10.26
C ILE A 234 -7.50 8.29 -10.74
N ASP A 235 -7.08 7.67 -11.85
CA ASP A 235 -7.79 6.60 -12.53
C ASP A 235 -7.15 5.22 -12.32
N TYR A 236 -5.88 5.20 -11.91
CA TYR A 236 -5.07 3.98 -11.87
C TYR A 236 -4.14 3.98 -10.65
N GLU A 237 -4.06 2.88 -9.93
CA GLU A 237 -3.14 2.67 -8.81
C GLU A 237 -2.67 1.21 -8.78
N MET A 238 -1.49 0.98 -8.21
CA MET A 238 -0.95 -0.36 -7.93
C MET A 238 -0.29 -0.42 -6.58
N ASP A 239 -0.26 -1.62 -6.01
CA ASP A 239 0.71 -2.04 -5.00
C ASP A 239 1.23 -3.45 -5.31
N CYS A 240 2.30 -3.85 -4.65
CA CYS A 240 2.80 -5.22 -4.72
C CYS A 240 3.43 -5.64 -3.39
N ARG A 241 3.59 -6.94 -3.21
CA ARG A 241 4.21 -7.50 -2.01
C ARG A 241 4.94 -8.80 -2.29
N GLY A 242 5.93 -9.09 -1.44
CA GLY A 242 6.58 -10.38 -1.33
C GLY A 242 6.34 -10.94 0.07
N VAL A 243 5.22 -11.64 0.29
CA VAL A 243 4.86 -12.30 1.56
C VAL A 243 4.50 -13.75 1.29
N TYR A 244 4.84 -14.64 2.24
CA TYR A 244 4.66 -16.09 2.07
C TYR A 244 3.56 -16.67 2.96
N ARG A 245 2.96 -15.84 3.81
CA ARG A 245 1.83 -16.22 4.65
C ARG A 245 0.78 -15.11 4.68
N GLU A 246 -0.41 -15.49 4.29
CA GLU A 246 -1.58 -14.63 4.32
C GLU A 246 -2.71 -15.33 5.10
N LEU A 247 -3.41 -14.58 5.94
CA LEU A 247 -4.49 -15.05 6.79
C LEU A 247 -5.80 -14.33 6.45
N VAL A 248 -6.92 -14.98 6.73
CA VAL A 248 -8.25 -14.35 6.76
C VAL A 248 -8.76 -14.41 8.21
N LEU A 249 -9.11 -13.24 8.76
CA LEU A 249 -9.58 -13.07 10.13
C LEU A 249 -11.08 -12.76 10.16
#